data_1384b2924b3aabeae080e17b00161c0e
#
_entry.id   1384b2924b3aabeae080e17b00161c0e
#
_cell.length_a   1.000
_cell.length_b   1.000
_cell.length_c   1.000
_cell.angle_alpha   90.00
_cell.angle_beta   90.00
_cell.angle_gamma   90.00
#
_symmetry.space_group_name_H-M   'P 1'
#
loop_
_entity.id
_entity.type
_entity.pdbx_description
1 polymer ?
#
loop_
_entity_poly.entity_id
_entity_poly.type
_entity_poly.pdbx_seq_one_letter_code
_entity_poly.pdbx_strand_id
1 'polypeptide(L)'
;MTNPGPRYPAAQPDPVFPQRASRPATDAPGASRAPAAPGPRAAGPPAPGREAPGGGPELTGRRRAGLLLTLILGGLTALPPLSLDMYLPALPEVSGALHVPAATAQLTLTACLLGLAVGQLVVGPMSDRFGRRRPLLTGMVCYIVAGIACAFAPSVETLTVFRLVQGLAGAAGVVIARAVVRDMYDGLAMARFFSTLMLISGVAPVLAPVLGGQVLRFTDWRGVFLILAAIGLLLVLVVLRKLPETLPADERHSGGLADALRTMRGLLADRVFAGYLIAGSFAFAALFSYVAASPFVVQEIYGASPQTFSLLFMVNSIGLVAFGQLNGKVLVGRVPLDRVLGFGLSMSGAAAVALLLMTSGVFGHVGLVPLAVGLCVLMSGMGLTMPNANSQALMRTPHAAGSASALLGTSQFLVGAVASPLVGVAGERTAVPMALVQLSALLLAALAFVGLCRPWRARD
;
A
#
# COMPACT_ATOMS: atom_id res chain seq x y z
N MET A 1 -20.39 61.79 5.16
CA MET A 1 -18.95 61.52 5.18
C MET A 1 -18.75 60.16 4.54
N THR A 2 -18.30 60.18 3.29
CA THR A 2 -18.21 59.04 2.36
C THR A 2 -16.89 58.32 2.52
N ASN A 3 -16.97 57.00 2.74
CA ASN A 3 -15.82 56.11 2.84
C ASN A 3 -15.38 55.63 1.43
N PRO A 4 -14.13 55.81 0.98
CA PRO A 4 -13.67 55.32 -0.29
C PRO A 4 -13.18 53.87 -0.16
N GLY A 5 -13.74 52.95 -0.98
CA GLY A 5 -13.36 51.54 -1.06
C GLY A 5 -11.95 51.31 -1.64
N PRO A 6 -11.39 50.10 -1.50
CA PRO A 6 -10.01 49.77 -1.83
C PRO A 6 -9.79 49.72 -3.36
N ARG A 7 -8.72 50.41 -3.82
CA ARG A 7 -8.23 50.39 -5.22
C ARG A 7 -7.41 49.11 -5.45
N TYR A 8 -7.79 48.34 -6.47
CA TYR A 8 -6.96 47.26 -7.01
C TYR A 8 -5.83 47.83 -7.88
N PRO A 9 -4.61 47.36 -7.79
CA PRO A 9 -3.55 47.73 -8.73
C PRO A 9 -3.74 47.05 -10.07
N ALA A 10 -3.43 47.79 -11.14
CA ALA A 10 -3.55 47.40 -12.54
C ALA A 10 -2.64 46.21 -12.88
N ALA A 11 -3.14 45.30 -13.72
CA ALA A 11 -2.41 44.16 -14.25
C ALA A 11 -1.16 44.60 -15.03
N GLN A 12 -0.03 43.98 -14.77
CA GLN A 12 1.19 44.11 -15.57
C GLN A 12 1.06 43.29 -16.87
N PRO A 13 1.56 43.78 -18.02
CA PRO A 13 1.55 43.03 -19.27
C PRO A 13 2.60 41.91 -19.27
N ASP A 14 2.25 40.78 -19.92
CA ASP A 14 3.10 39.61 -20.11
C ASP A 14 4.43 39.91 -20.83
N PRO A 15 5.53 39.19 -20.53
CA PRO A 15 6.81 39.37 -21.20
C PRO A 15 6.77 38.82 -22.63
N VAL A 16 7.07 39.68 -23.56
CA VAL A 16 7.21 39.40 -24.99
C VAL A 16 8.49 38.59 -25.23
N PHE A 17 8.36 37.36 -25.72
CA PHE A 17 9.50 36.56 -26.22
C PHE A 17 10.00 37.12 -27.55
N PRO A 18 11.34 37.26 -27.78
CA PRO A 18 11.88 37.76 -29.03
C PRO A 18 11.75 36.72 -30.15
N GLN A 19 11.08 37.11 -31.25
CA GLN A 19 11.07 36.32 -32.49
C GLN A 19 12.47 36.30 -33.11
N ARG A 20 12.94 35.07 -33.43
CA ARG A 20 14.19 34.87 -34.19
C ARG A 20 14.05 35.46 -35.60
N ALA A 21 14.91 36.39 -35.94
CA ALA A 21 15.07 36.96 -37.28
C ALA A 21 15.47 35.88 -38.29
N SER A 22 14.70 35.78 -39.37
CA SER A 22 14.98 35.01 -40.57
C SER A 22 16.12 35.67 -41.37
N ARG A 23 17.18 34.92 -41.69
CA ARG A 23 18.24 35.32 -42.63
C ARG A 23 17.73 35.22 -44.09
N PRO A 24 18.11 36.12 -44.98
CA PRO A 24 17.76 36.02 -46.40
C PRO A 24 18.59 34.97 -47.13
N ALA A 25 17.92 34.19 -47.97
CA ALA A 25 18.56 33.22 -48.88
C ALA A 25 19.04 33.92 -50.15
N THR A 26 20.27 33.66 -50.54
CA THR A 26 20.92 34.05 -51.80
C THR A 26 20.44 33.18 -52.95
N ASP A 27 20.27 33.82 -54.12
CA ASP A 27 19.83 33.26 -55.37
C ASP A 27 20.71 32.13 -55.94
N ALA A 28 20.05 31.09 -56.52
CA ALA A 28 20.61 30.26 -57.59
C ALA A 28 19.49 29.85 -58.58
N PRO A 29 19.73 29.95 -59.89
CA PRO A 29 18.70 29.79 -60.91
C PRO A 29 18.51 28.39 -61.43
N GLY A 30 17.26 28.09 -61.80
CA GLY A 30 16.93 27.09 -62.77
C GLY A 30 16.37 25.75 -62.26
N ALA A 31 15.03 25.63 -62.23
CA ALA A 31 14.33 24.38 -62.50
C ALA A 31 12.83 24.58 -62.79
N SER A 32 12.46 24.23 -63.99
CA SER A 32 11.21 23.60 -64.49
C SER A 32 9.91 23.74 -63.71
N ARG A 33 8.92 24.32 -64.37
CA ARG A 33 7.50 24.37 -64.00
C ARG A 33 6.90 22.99 -63.80
N ALA A 34 6.32 22.76 -62.60
CA ALA A 34 5.34 21.69 -62.33
C ALA A 34 3.90 22.27 -62.40
N PRO A 35 2.88 21.49 -62.78
CA PRO A 35 1.53 22.01 -63.04
C PRO A 35 0.72 22.26 -61.75
N ALA A 36 -0.19 23.23 -61.88
CA ALA A 36 -1.04 23.74 -60.80
C ALA A 36 -1.97 22.66 -60.21
N ALA A 37 -2.10 22.69 -58.86
CA ALA A 37 -3.06 21.90 -58.12
C ALA A 37 -4.50 22.45 -58.28
N PRO A 38 -5.52 21.59 -58.39
CA PRO A 38 -6.92 22.01 -58.49
C PRO A 38 -7.47 22.54 -57.15
N GLY A 39 -8.24 23.62 -57.24
CA GLY A 39 -8.87 24.28 -56.09
C GLY A 39 -9.92 23.45 -55.35
N PRO A 40 -10.35 23.90 -54.15
CA PRO A 40 -11.23 23.12 -53.28
C PRO A 40 -12.62 22.94 -53.89
N ARG A 41 -13.03 21.68 -54.06
CA ARG A 41 -14.39 21.29 -54.43
C ARG A 41 -15.33 21.53 -53.26
N ALA A 42 -16.46 22.18 -53.54
CA ALA A 42 -17.59 22.39 -52.63
C ALA A 42 -18.09 21.04 -52.06
N ALA A 43 -18.29 20.99 -50.74
CA ALA A 43 -18.86 19.85 -50.07
C ALA A 43 -20.34 19.65 -50.47
N GLY A 44 -20.64 18.51 -51.03
CA GLY A 44 -22.02 18.09 -51.26
C GLY A 44 -22.73 17.65 -49.96
N PRO A 45 -24.08 17.57 -49.97
CA PRO A 45 -24.85 17.26 -48.75
C PRO A 45 -24.55 15.87 -48.22
N PRO A 46 -24.63 15.65 -46.89
CA PRO A 46 -24.34 14.35 -46.27
C PRO A 46 -25.37 13.29 -46.68
N ALA A 47 -24.88 12.11 -47.01
CA ALA A 47 -25.74 10.95 -47.34
C ALA A 47 -26.53 10.50 -46.11
N PRO A 48 -27.78 10.06 -46.21
CA PRO A 48 -28.58 9.59 -45.12
C PRO A 48 -28.17 8.17 -44.70
N GLY A 49 -28.05 7.97 -43.39
CA GLY A 49 -28.22 6.65 -42.77
C GLY A 49 -27.07 5.68 -42.89
N ARG A 50 -26.04 5.84 -42.02
CA ARG A 50 -25.37 4.66 -41.47
C ARG A 50 -25.83 4.53 -40.01
N GLU A 51 -26.75 3.60 -39.80
CA GLU A 51 -27.11 3.11 -38.48
C GLU A 51 -25.84 2.71 -37.73
N ALA A 52 -25.70 3.18 -36.51
CA ALA A 52 -24.64 2.73 -35.61
C ALA A 52 -24.76 1.21 -35.45
N PRO A 53 -23.69 0.43 -35.58
CA PRO A 53 -23.75 -1.01 -35.34
C PRO A 53 -24.17 -1.22 -33.88
N GLY A 54 -25.28 -1.92 -33.73
CA GLY A 54 -25.89 -2.28 -32.47
C GLY A 54 -24.89 -2.93 -31.53
N GLY A 55 -25.01 -2.59 -30.24
CA GLY A 55 -24.21 -3.16 -29.16
C GLY A 55 -24.29 -4.68 -29.11
N GLY A 56 -23.37 -5.34 -29.84
CA GLY A 56 -23.24 -6.78 -29.94
C GLY A 56 -22.11 -7.30 -29.03
N PRO A 57 -21.77 -8.58 -29.14
CA PRO A 57 -20.93 -9.37 -28.22
C PRO A 57 -19.54 -8.82 -27.90
N GLU A 58 -18.98 -7.87 -28.66
CA GLU A 58 -17.66 -7.26 -28.41
C GLU A 58 -17.56 -6.44 -27.12
N LEU A 59 -18.62 -5.72 -26.75
CA LEU A 59 -18.62 -4.92 -25.48
C LEU A 59 -18.69 -5.82 -24.25
N THR A 60 -19.36 -6.96 -24.34
CA THR A 60 -19.40 -7.96 -23.27
C THR A 60 -18.07 -8.71 -23.14
N GLY A 61 -17.38 -8.98 -24.23
CA GLY A 61 -16.04 -9.59 -24.25
C GLY A 61 -14.99 -8.68 -23.61
N ARG A 62 -14.94 -7.39 -23.97
CA ARG A 62 -14.04 -6.39 -23.36
C ARG A 62 -14.28 -6.18 -21.87
N ARG A 63 -15.55 -6.12 -21.43
CA ARG A 63 -15.90 -6.02 -20.00
C ARG A 63 -15.50 -7.27 -19.21
N ARG A 64 -15.69 -8.48 -19.78
CA ARG A 64 -15.29 -9.75 -19.15
C ARG A 64 -13.75 -9.88 -19.04
N ALA A 65 -13.01 -9.46 -20.06
CA ALA A 65 -11.55 -9.44 -20.03
C ALA A 65 -11.02 -8.46 -18.95
N GLY A 66 -11.62 -7.27 -18.83
CA GLY A 66 -11.28 -6.30 -17.80
C GLY A 66 -11.56 -6.79 -16.37
N LEU A 67 -12.71 -7.45 -16.15
CA LEU A 67 -13.06 -8.01 -14.85
C LEU A 67 -12.11 -9.13 -14.45
N LEU A 68 -11.78 -10.03 -15.38
CA LEU A 68 -10.85 -11.13 -15.10
C LEU A 68 -9.46 -10.62 -14.72
N LEU A 69 -8.93 -9.62 -15.44
CA LEU A 69 -7.67 -9.00 -15.11
C LEU A 69 -7.71 -8.33 -13.72
N THR A 70 -8.82 -7.65 -13.40
CA THR A 70 -9.03 -7.05 -12.08
C THR A 70 -9.01 -8.11 -10.98
N LEU A 71 -9.64 -9.25 -11.18
CA LEU A 71 -9.66 -10.36 -10.21
C LEU A 71 -8.25 -10.98 -10.05
N ILE A 72 -7.51 -11.14 -11.14
CA ILE A 72 -6.13 -11.67 -11.09
C ILE A 72 -5.23 -10.71 -10.32
N LEU A 73 -5.14 -9.45 -10.75
CA LEU A 73 -4.22 -8.48 -10.17
C LEU A 73 -4.66 -8.09 -8.75
N GLY A 74 -5.97 -8.02 -8.50
CA GLY A 74 -6.54 -7.81 -7.18
C GLY A 74 -6.23 -8.96 -6.22
N GLY A 75 -6.40 -10.21 -6.66
CA GLY A 75 -6.05 -11.39 -5.88
C GLY A 75 -4.55 -11.43 -5.54
N LEU A 76 -3.67 -11.13 -6.52
CA LEU A 76 -2.23 -11.03 -6.30
C LEU A 76 -1.87 -9.94 -5.28
N THR A 77 -2.56 -8.81 -5.32
CA THR A 77 -2.33 -7.69 -4.39
C THR A 77 -2.89 -7.98 -2.98
N ALA A 78 -3.90 -8.82 -2.88
CA ALA A 78 -4.49 -9.22 -1.60
C ALA A 78 -3.69 -10.31 -0.86
N LEU A 79 -2.81 -11.07 -1.54
CA LEU A 79 -2.06 -12.16 -0.91
C LEU A 79 -1.23 -11.75 0.31
N PRO A 80 -0.43 -10.65 0.31
CA PRO A 80 0.32 -10.26 1.49
C PRO A 80 -0.55 -9.95 2.71
N PRO A 81 -1.59 -9.11 2.64
CA PRO A 81 -2.48 -8.92 3.79
C PRO A 81 -3.20 -10.22 4.19
N LEU A 82 -3.62 -11.07 3.26
CA LEU A 82 -4.17 -12.37 3.62
C LEU A 82 -3.15 -13.23 4.37
N SER A 83 -1.89 -13.27 3.93
CA SER A 83 -0.83 -14.05 4.57
C SER A 83 -0.48 -13.58 5.98
N LEU A 84 -0.61 -12.28 6.25
CA LEU A 84 -0.35 -11.71 7.57
C LEU A 84 -1.59 -11.86 8.46
N ASP A 85 -2.73 -11.38 7.99
CA ASP A 85 -3.88 -11.11 8.85
C ASP A 85 -4.77 -12.35 9.06
N MET A 86 -4.85 -13.32 8.11
CA MET A 86 -5.52 -14.61 8.36
C MET A 86 -4.82 -15.46 9.42
N TYR A 87 -3.53 -15.25 9.60
CA TYR A 87 -2.73 -15.97 10.58
C TYR A 87 -2.85 -15.38 12.00
N LEU A 88 -3.27 -14.11 12.14
CA LEU A 88 -3.32 -13.43 13.44
C LEU A 88 -4.14 -14.16 14.52
N PRO A 89 -5.38 -14.61 14.24
CA PRO A 89 -6.17 -15.31 15.27
C PRO A 89 -5.56 -16.64 15.70
N ALA A 90 -4.63 -17.21 14.92
CA ALA A 90 -3.94 -18.45 15.22
C ALA A 90 -2.66 -18.27 16.05
N LEU A 91 -2.14 -17.05 16.22
CA LEU A 91 -0.86 -16.81 16.92
C LEU A 91 -0.77 -17.39 18.34
N PRO A 92 -1.80 -17.24 19.22
CA PRO A 92 -1.77 -17.85 20.53
C PRO A 92 -1.70 -19.39 20.46
N GLU A 93 -2.42 -20.02 19.54
CA GLU A 93 -2.37 -21.46 19.31
C GLU A 93 -0.97 -21.91 18.86
N VAL A 94 -0.30 -21.14 17.98
CA VAL A 94 1.08 -21.40 17.56
C VAL A 94 2.05 -21.34 18.75
N SER A 95 1.91 -20.32 19.61
CA SER A 95 2.69 -20.18 20.84
C SER A 95 2.54 -21.42 21.74
N GLY A 96 1.29 -21.85 21.98
CA GLY A 96 0.99 -23.03 22.76
C GLY A 96 1.46 -24.35 22.13
N ALA A 97 1.19 -24.55 20.82
CA ALA A 97 1.53 -25.79 20.10
C ALA A 97 3.04 -26.01 19.92
N LEU A 98 3.81 -24.94 19.79
CA LEU A 98 5.27 -24.99 19.64
C LEU A 98 6.00 -24.74 20.97
N HIS A 99 5.27 -24.55 22.07
CA HIS A 99 5.80 -24.34 23.43
C HIS A 99 6.79 -23.15 23.50
N VAL A 100 6.47 -22.03 22.88
CA VAL A 100 7.33 -20.85 22.82
C VAL A 100 6.59 -19.60 23.35
N PRO A 101 7.31 -18.60 23.88
CA PRO A 101 6.71 -17.34 24.32
C PRO A 101 6.06 -16.58 23.14
N ALA A 102 5.07 -15.74 23.44
CA ALA A 102 4.40 -14.87 22.46
C ALA A 102 5.37 -14.04 21.62
N ALA A 103 6.41 -13.47 22.23
CA ALA A 103 7.45 -12.73 21.53
C ALA A 103 8.13 -13.54 20.43
N THR A 104 8.39 -14.84 20.68
CA THR A 104 8.98 -15.74 19.71
C THR A 104 8.00 -16.09 18.59
N ALA A 105 6.72 -16.34 18.92
CA ALA A 105 5.69 -16.53 17.90
C ALA A 105 5.51 -15.29 17.01
N GLN A 106 5.60 -14.09 17.57
CA GLN A 106 5.54 -12.81 16.82
C GLN A 106 6.70 -12.63 15.83
N LEU A 107 7.88 -13.26 16.06
CA LEU A 107 8.98 -13.26 15.10
C LEU A 107 8.60 -13.88 13.75
N THR A 108 7.61 -14.76 13.70
CA THR A 108 7.09 -15.33 12.45
C THR A 108 6.40 -14.26 11.59
N LEU A 109 5.70 -13.29 12.22
CA LEU A 109 5.15 -12.10 11.52
C LEU A 109 6.27 -11.17 11.07
N THR A 110 7.22 -10.89 11.97
CA THR A 110 8.42 -10.09 11.67
C THR A 110 9.16 -10.61 10.45
N ALA A 111 9.40 -11.92 10.40
CA ALA A 111 10.07 -12.59 9.29
C ALA A 111 9.30 -12.41 7.96
N CYS A 112 7.98 -12.57 8.00
CA CYS A 112 7.14 -12.36 6.82
C CYS A 112 7.19 -10.91 6.32
N LEU A 113 7.11 -9.92 7.22
CA LEU A 113 7.26 -8.50 6.87
C LEU A 113 8.63 -8.17 6.30
N LEU A 114 9.69 -8.70 6.91
CA LEU A 114 11.05 -8.53 6.42
C LEU A 114 11.20 -9.13 5.03
N GLY A 115 10.63 -10.31 4.81
CA GLY A 115 10.57 -10.94 3.48
C GLY A 115 9.85 -10.06 2.47
N LEU A 116 8.69 -9.49 2.83
CA LEU A 116 7.94 -8.56 1.98
C LEU A 116 8.75 -7.29 1.67
N ALA A 117 9.45 -6.72 2.65
CA ALA A 117 10.27 -5.54 2.49
C ALA A 117 11.42 -5.79 1.48
N VAL A 118 12.17 -6.86 1.69
CA VAL A 118 13.28 -7.25 0.79
C VAL A 118 12.74 -7.62 -0.59
N GLY A 119 11.64 -8.35 -0.64
CA GLY A 119 11.01 -8.75 -1.90
C GLY A 119 10.57 -7.56 -2.75
N GLN A 120 10.04 -6.50 -2.15
CA GLN A 120 9.67 -5.29 -2.89
C GLN A 120 10.87 -4.61 -3.55
N LEU A 121 12.04 -4.64 -2.92
CA LEU A 121 13.27 -4.06 -3.50
C LEU A 121 13.82 -4.90 -4.65
N VAL A 122 13.73 -6.23 -4.53
CA VAL A 122 14.37 -7.17 -5.49
C VAL A 122 13.48 -7.46 -6.68
N VAL A 123 12.18 -7.68 -6.46
CA VAL A 123 11.26 -8.14 -7.50
C VAL A 123 11.04 -7.08 -8.59
N GLY A 124 11.03 -5.79 -8.24
CA GLY A 124 10.88 -4.70 -9.21
C GLY A 124 11.91 -4.79 -10.33
N PRO A 125 13.19 -4.55 -10.03
CA PRO A 125 14.28 -4.64 -11.02
C PRO A 125 14.36 -5.99 -11.72
N MET A 126 14.08 -7.09 -10.99
CA MET A 126 14.06 -8.43 -11.58
C MET A 126 12.97 -8.57 -12.66
N SER A 127 11.78 -8.02 -12.40
CA SER A 127 10.68 -8.05 -13.36
C SER A 127 10.88 -7.12 -14.56
N ASP A 128 11.61 -6.02 -14.40
CA ASP A 128 12.01 -5.13 -15.50
C ASP A 128 13.04 -5.78 -16.42
N ARG A 129 13.89 -6.65 -15.88
CA ARG A 129 14.94 -7.37 -16.63
C ARG A 129 14.43 -8.63 -17.32
N PHE A 130 13.64 -9.47 -16.63
CA PHE A 130 13.25 -10.81 -17.12
C PHE A 130 11.83 -10.86 -17.70
N GLY A 131 11.12 -9.71 -17.73
CA GLY A 131 9.69 -9.64 -18.06
C GLY A 131 8.83 -9.86 -16.81
N ARG A 132 7.53 -9.61 -16.93
CA ARG A 132 6.59 -9.65 -15.78
C ARG A 132 6.20 -11.07 -15.39
N ARG A 133 5.91 -11.89 -16.39
CA ARG A 133 5.27 -13.21 -16.20
C ARG A 133 6.18 -14.22 -15.51
N ARG A 134 7.47 -14.30 -15.89
CA ARG A 134 8.41 -15.30 -15.34
C ARG A 134 8.68 -15.07 -13.85
N PRO A 135 9.09 -13.87 -13.38
CA PRO A 135 9.31 -13.61 -11.96
C PRO A 135 8.03 -13.75 -11.13
N LEU A 136 6.86 -13.38 -11.69
CA LEU A 136 5.58 -13.57 -11.02
C LEU A 136 5.30 -15.04 -10.74
N LEU A 137 5.39 -15.90 -11.76
CA LEU A 137 5.14 -17.33 -11.61
C LEU A 137 6.13 -18.00 -10.67
N THR A 138 7.43 -17.68 -10.79
CA THR A 138 8.45 -18.20 -9.88
C THR A 138 8.16 -17.77 -8.43
N GLY A 139 7.88 -16.49 -8.19
CA GLY A 139 7.51 -15.98 -6.87
C GLY A 139 6.27 -16.68 -6.31
N MET A 140 5.22 -16.83 -7.13
CA MET A 140 3.99 -17.49 -6.69
C MET A 140 4.18 -18.98 -6.38
N VAL A 141 4.99 -19.70 -7.16
CA VAL A 141 5.34 -21.11 -6.86
C VAL A 141 6.14 -21.20 -5.56
N CYS A 142 7.15 -20.32 -5.37
CA CYS A 142 7.87 -20.23 -4.11
C CYS A 142 6.95 -19.90 -2.91
N TYR A 143 5.96 -19.01 -3.11
CA TYR A 143 4.95 -18.69 -2.10
C TYR A 143 4.13 -19.91 -1.67
N ILE A 144 3.68 -20.72 -2.64
CA ILE A 144 2.90 -21.95 -2.39
C ILE A 144 3.75 -22.97 -1.63
N VAL A 145 4.97 -23.22 -2.10
CA VAL A 145 5.89 -24.19 -1.46
C VAL A 145 6.23 -23.74 -0.04
N ALA A 146 6.54 -22.45 0.16
CA ALA A 146 6.79 -21.91 1.49
C ALA A 146 5.54 -21.98 2.39
N GLY A 147 4.34 -21.74 1.85
CA GLY A 147 3.08 -21.89 2.59
C GLY A 147 2.84 -23.31 3.05
N ILE A 148 3.05 -24.30 2.17
CA ILE A 148 2.98 -25.74 2.53
C ILE A 148 4.04 -26.06 3.59
N ALA A 149 5.27 -25.59 3.41
CA ALA A 149 6.35 -25.80 4.37
C ALA A 149 6.04 -25.18 5.76
N CYS A 150 5.39 -24.00 5.81
CA CYS A 150 4.88 -23.42 7.05
C CYS A 150 3.88 -24.34 7.76
N ALA A 151 2.96 -24.97 7.02
CA ALA A 151 1.97 -25.89 7.60
C ALA A 151 2.60 -27.13 8.24
N PHE A 152 3.73 -27.59 7.73
CA PHE A 152 4.45 -28.76 8.24
C PHE A 152 5.68 -28.40 9.10
N ALA A 153 5.83 -27.13 9.50
CA ALA A 153 6.94 -26.70 10.32
C ALA A 153 6.93 -27.39 11.70
N PRO A 154 8.05 -28.08 12.08
CA PRO A 154 8.15 -28.79 13.38
C PRO A 154 8.55 -27.86 14.52
N SER A 155 9.11 -26.69 14.24
CA SER A 155 9.57 -25.73 15.24
C SER A 155 9.31 -24.29 14.79
N VAL A 156 9.36 -23.34 15.73
CA VAL A 156 9.15 -21.91 15.45
C VAL A 156 10.27 -21.32 14.58
N GLU A 157 11.50 -21.80 14.70
CA GLU A 157 12.64 -21.38 13.89
C GLU A 157 12.39 -21.75 12.42
N THR A 158 11.99 -23.00 12.18
CA THR A 158 11.65 -23.50 10.84
C THR A 158 10.47 -22.71 10.25
N LEU A 159 9.43 -22.49 11.06
CA LEU A 159 8.28 -21.66 10.67
C LEU A 159 8.73 -20.23 10.30
N THR A 160 9.60 -19.63 11.11
CA THR A 160 10.12 -18.27 10.89
C THR A 160 10.89 -18.16 9.57
N VAL A 161 11.75 -19.14 9.26
CA VAL A 161 12.47 -19.17 7.97
C VAL A 161 11.51 -19.29 6.79
N PHE A 162 10.52 -20.21 6.87
CA PHE A 162 9.55 -20.35 5.78
C PHE A 162 8.63 -19.13 5.66
N ARG A 163 8.30 -18.45 6.74
CA ARG A 163 7.56 -17.18 6.72
C ARG A 163 8.35 -16.06 6.05
N LEU A 164 9.67 -15.98 6.27
CA LEU A 164 10.55 -15.05 5.54
C LEU A 164 10.49 -15.31 4.03
N VAL A 165 10.64 -16.57 3.61
CA VAL A 165 10.57 -16.95 2.19
C VAL A 165 9.17 -16.69 1.61
N GLN A 166 8.11 -17.00 2.36
CA GLN A 166 6.73 -16.73 1.95
C GLN A 166 6.48 -15.23 1.74
N GLY A 167 6.98 -14.37 2.65
CA GLY A 167 6.89 -12.92 2.53
C GLY A 167 7.63 -12.39 1.29
N LEU A 168 8.89 -12.81 1.11
CA LEU A 168 9.70 -12.45 -0.05
C LEU A 168 9.03 -12.83 -1.36
N ALA A 169 8.51 -14.04 -1.44
CA ALA A 169 7.81 -14.57 -2.59
C ALA A 169 6.46 -13.84 -2.84
N GLY A 170 5.72 -13.54 -1.77
CA GLY A 170 4.44 -12.82 -1.83
C GLY A 170 4.56 -11.39 -2.36
N ALA A 171 5.72 -10.74 -2.16
CA ALA A 171 5.99 -9.42 -2.72
C ALA A 171 5.89 -9.39 -4.25
N ALA A 172 6.18 -10.51 -4.93
CA ALA A 172 6.08 -10.61 -6.39
C ALA A 172 4.65 -10.31 -6.89
N GLY A 173 3.63 -10.76 -6.17
CA GLY A 173 2.23 -10.50 -6.51
C GLY A 173 1.92 -9.00 -6.56
N VAL A 174 2.26 -8.28 -5.50
CA VAL A 174 1.95 -6.83 -5.38
C VAL A 174 2.77 -5.98 -6.34
N VAL A 175 4.09 -6.22 -6.42
CA VAL A 175 5.00 -5.41 -7.23
C VAL A 175 4.67 -5.58 -8.71
N ILE A 176 4.52 -6.82 -9.15
CA ILE A 176 4.28 -7.11 -10.57
C ILE A 176 2.84 -6.76 -10.97
N ALA A 177 1.84 -6.92 -10.09
CA ALA A 177 0.49 -6.45 -10.38
C ALA A 177 0.46 -4.94 -10.70
N ARG A 178 1.17 -4.13 -9.93
CA ARG A 178 1.29 -2.68 -10.19
C ARG A 178 2.04 -2.38 -11.49
N ALA A 179 3.08 -3.16 -11.81
CA ALA A 179 3.82 -3.02 -13.05
C ALA A 179 2.96 -3.36 -14.27
N VAL A 180 2.23 -4.48 -14.23
CA VAL A 180 1.30 -4.90 -15.30
C VAL A 180 0.23 -3.83 -15.57
N VAL A 181 -0.31 -3.19 -14.52
CA VAL A 181 -1.26 -2.07 -14.73
C VAL A 181 -0.62 -0.92 -15.49
N ARG A 182 0.63 -0.56 -15.17
CA ARG A 182 1.36 0.50 -15.89
C ARG A 182 1.71 0.13 -17.33
N ASP A 183 1.99 -1.17 -17.57
CA ASP A 183 2.31 -1.66 -18.91
C ASP A 183 1.06 -1.72 -19.84
N MET A 184 -0.15 -1.86 -19.26
CA MET A 184 -1.39 -2.10 -20.01
C MET A 184 -2.34 -0.89 -20.09
N TYR A 185 -2.18 0.10 -19.21
CA TYR A 185 -3.12 1.22 -19.09
C TYR A 185 -2.42 2.56 -18.92
N ASP A 186 -3.00 3.60 -19.52
CA ASP A 186 -2.53 4.98 -19.41
C ASP A 186 -3.62 5.91 -18.85
N GLY A 187 -3.18 7.09 -18.37
CA GLY A 187 -4.05 8.18 -17.98
C GLY A 187 -5.16 7.78 -17.00
N LEU A 188 -6.41 8.12 -17.32
CA LEU A 188 -7.57 7.86 -16.45
C LEU A 188 -7.89 6.38 -16.26
N ALA A 189 -7.61 5.53 -17.26
CA ALA A 189 -7.84 4.09 -17.15
C ALA A 189 -6.89 3.46 -16.12
N MET A 190 -5.62 3.84 -16.16
CA MET A 190 -4.62 3.44 -15.16
C MET A 190 -5.02 3.90 -13.75
N ALA A 191 -5.43 5.17 -13.59
CA ALA A 191 -5.84 5.71 -12.30
C ALA A 191 -7.06 4.96 -11.72
N ARG A 192 -8.07 4.64 -12.55
CA ARG A 192 -9.24 3.85 -12.13
C ARG A 192 -8.85 2.44 -11.70
N PHE A 193 -7.93 1.80 -12.43
CA PHE A 193 -7.48 0.46 -12.09
C PHE A 193 -6.71 0.45 -10.76
N PHE A 194 -5.79 1.40 -10.56
CA PHE A 194 -5.10 1.56 -9.27
C PHE A 194 -6.06 1.82 -8.11
N SER A 195 -7.10 2.64 -8.32
CA SER A 195 -8.14 2.84 -7.30
C SER A 195 -8.83 1.54 -6.92
N THR A 196 -9.10 0.66 -7.89
CA THR A 196 -9.68 -0.66 -7.64
C THR A 196 -8.72 -1.58 -6.87
N LEU A 197 -7.43 -1.61 -7.22
CA LEU A 197 -6.43 -2.37 -6.48
C LEU A 197 -6.27 -1.84 -5.04
N MET A 198 -6.30 -0.53 -4.85
CA MET A 198 -6.28 0.10 -3.52
C MET A 198 -7.51 -0.29 -2.68
N LEU A 199 -8.69 -0.34 -3.30
CA LEU A 199 -9.91 -0.81 -2.62
C LEU A 199 -9.75 -2.26 -2.16
N ILE A 200 -9.29 -3.15 -3.04
CA ILE A 200 -9.05 -4.57 -2.71
C ILE A 200 -8.01 -4.70 -1.59
N SER A 201 -6.90 -3.97 -1.67
CA SER A 201 -5.87 -3.95 -0.62
C SER A 201 -6.38 -3.43 0.72
N GLY A 202 -7.35 -2.50 0.71
CA GLY A 202 -7.97 -1.99 1.93
C GLY A 202 -9.02 -2.93 2.53
N VAL A 203 -9.73 -3.70 1.68
CA VAL A 203 -10.74 -4.67 2.13
C VAL A 203 -10.10 -5.98 2.62
N ALA A 204 -8.96 -6.38 2.05
CA ALA A 204 -8.30 -7.63 2.40
C ALA A 204 -7.97 -7.74 3.91
N PRO A 205 -7.38 -6.74 4.60
CA PRO A 205 -7.14 -6.79 6.03
C PRO A 205 -8.42 -6.83 6.88
N VAL A 206 -9.55 -6.32 6.35
CA VAL A 206 -10.85 -6.37 7.04
C VAL A 206 -11.39 -7.81 7.08
N LEU A 207 -11.26 -8.53 5.95
CA LEU A 207 -11.81 -9.86 5.79
C LEU A 207 -10.86 -10.96 6.27
N ALA A 208 -9.55 -10.75 6.16
CA ALA A 208 -8.55 -11.78 6.40
C ALA A 208 -8.62 -12.40 7.80
N PRO A 209 -8.68 -11.67 8.93
CA PRO A 209 -8.78 -12.29 10.24
C PRO A 209 -10.11 -13.03 10.45
N VAL A 210 -11.20 -12.54 9.83
CA VAL A 210 -12.50 -13.23 9.88
C VAL A 210 -12.42 -14.58 9.18
N LEU A 211 -11.82 -14.61 8.00
CA LEU A 211 -11.57 -15.86 7.27
C LEU A 211 -10.65 -16.78 8.09
N GLY A 212 -9.57 -16.25 8.68
CA GLY A 212 -8.68 -16.98 9.56
C GLY A 212 -9.41 -17.58 10.77
N GLY A 213 -10.20 -16.77 11.47
CA GLY A 213 -11.01 -17.22 12.60
C GLY A 213 -12.05 -18.30 12.24
N GLN A 214 -12.62 -18.24 10.99
CA GLN A 214 -13.50 -19.32 10.52
C GLN A 214 -12.73 -20.59 10.20
N VAL A 215 -11.53 -20.48 9.62
CA VAL A 215 -10.66 -21.63 9.35
C VAL A 215 -10.34 -22.39 10.64
N LEU A 216 -10.01 -21.67 11.72
CA LEU A 216 -9.71 -22.25 13.03
C LEU A 216 -10.89 -22.94 13.72
N ARG A 217 -12.11 -22.86 13.18
CA ARG A 217 -13.26 -23.67 13.65
C ARG A 217 -13.20 -25.10 13.16
N PHE A 218 -12.51 -25.35 12.07
CA PHE A 218 -12.49 -26.65 11.38
C PHE A 218 -11.11 -27.30 11.36
N THR A 219 -10.06 -26.49 11.57
CA THR A 219 -8.66 -26.96 11.57
C THR A 219 -7.85 -26.21 12.63
N ASP A 220 -6.60 -26.63 12.83
CA ASP A 220 -5.60 -25.93 13.62
C ASP A 220 -4.92 -24.78 12.79
N TRP A 221 -3.94 -24.11 13.41
CA TRP A 221 -3.17 -23.02 12.77
C TRP A 221 -2.51 -23.41 11.44
N ARG A 222 -2.20 -24.70 11.22
CA ARG A 222 -1.60 -25.24 9.99
C ARG A 222 -2.54 -25.11 8.80
N GLY A 223 -3.85 -25.28 9.05
CA GLY A 223 -4.90 -25.13 8.01
C GLY A 223 -4.92 -23.75 7.37
N VAL A 224 -4.56 -22.69 8.11
CA VAL A 224 -4.46 -21.34 7.56
C VAL A 224 -3.43 -21.29 6.42
N PHE A 225 -2.26 -21.90 6.60
CA PHE A 225 -1.21 -21.92 5.58
C PHE A 225 -1.58 -22.78 4.36
N LEU A 226 -2.28 -23.90 4.58
CA LEU A 226 -2.77 -24.74 3.48
C LEU A 226 -3.81 -24.02 2.62
N ILE A 227 -4.72 -23.26 3.24
CA ILE A 227 -5.70 -22.44 2.52
C ILE A 227 -5.00 -21.33 1.74
N LEU A 228 -4.01 -20.65 2.34
CA LEU A 228 -3.21 -19.64 1.64
C LEU A 228 -2.46 -20.23 0.44
N ALA A 229 -1.90 -21.43 0.59
CA ALA A 229 -1.26 -22.17 -0.49
C ALA A 229 -2.26 -22.53 -1.60
N ALA A 230 -3.48 -22.96 -1.25
CA ALA A 230 -4.55 -23.27 -2.20
C ALA A 230 -5.00 -22.03 -2.98
N ILE A 231 -5.16 -20.87 -2.31
CA ILE A 231 -5.45 -19.59 -2.96
C ILE A 231 -4.32 -19.21 -3.91
N GLY A 232 -3.06 -19.36 -3.49
CA GLY A 232 -1.88 -19.13 -4.31
C GLY A 232 -1.87 -20.03 -5.56
N LEU A 233 -2.18 -21.32 -5.40
CA LEU A 233 -2.28 -22.28 -6.50
C LEU A 233 -3.36 -21.89 -7.51
N LEU A 234 -4.54 -21.51 -7.03
CA LEU A 234 -5.62 -21.03 -7.88
C LEU A 234 -5.17 -19.81 -8.72
N LEU A 235 -4.51 -18.85 -8.08
CA LEU A 235 -3.99 -17.67 -8.76
C LEU A 235 -2.92 -18.04 -9.80
N VAL A 236 -1.99 -18.94 -9.49
CA VAL A 236 -0.98 -19.44 -10.45
C VAL A 236 -1.65 -20.06 -11.67
N LEU A 237 -2.65 -20.93 -11.47
CA LEU A 237 -3.35 -21.59 -12.58
C LEU A 237 -4.08 -20.57 -13.47
N VAL A 238 -4.67 -19.53 -12.88
CA VAL A 238 -5.34 -18.47 -13.62
C VAL A 238 -4.31 -17.58 -14.36
N VAL A 239 -3.20 -17.21 -13.70
CA VAL A 239 -2.10 -16.44 -14.31
C VAL A 239 -1.50 -17.20 -15.49
N LEU A 240 -1.23 -18.50 -15.34
CA LEU A 240 -0.70 -19.35 -16.40
C LEU A 240 -1.57 -19.34 -17.66
N ARG A 241 -2.90 -19.36 -17.48
CA ARG A 241 -3.85 -19.46 -18.59
C ARG A 241 -4.26 -18.12 -19.19
N LYS A 242 -4.23 -17.02 -18.41
CA LYS A 242 -4.91 -15.78 -18.76
C LYS A 242 -4.05 -14.53 -18.76
N LEU A 243 -2.90 -14.53 -18.08
CA LEU A 243 -2.02 -13.36 -18.06
C LEU A 243 -0.89 -13.57 -19.08
N PRO A 244 -0.88 -12.82 -20.22
CA PRO A 244 0.23 -12.82 -21.15
C PRO A 244 1.45 -12.10 -20.56
N GLU A 245 2.60 -12.17 -21.23
CA GLU A 245 3.72 -11.26 -20.94
C GLU A 245 3.33 -9.85 -21.37
N THR A 246 3.52 -8.87 -20.48
CA THR A 246 3.13 -7.47 -20.73
C THR A 246 4.31 -6.57 -21.03
N LEU A 247 5.56 -7.03 -20.77
CA LEU A 247 6.77 -6.28 -21.07
C LEU A 247 7.52 -6.93 -22.25
N PRO A 248 7.47 -6.35 -23.48
CA PRO A 248 8.19 -6.83 -24.64
C PRO A 248 9.69 -6.92 -24.39
N ALA A 249 10.38 -7.81 -25.12
CA ALA A 249 11.80 -8.08 -24.88
C ALA A 249 12.71 -6.87 -25.18
N ASP A 250 12.31 -6.04 -26.12
CA ASP A 250 12.98 -4.81 -26.56
C ASP A 250 12.80 -3.64 -25.58
N GLU A 251 11.75 -3.67 -24.74
CA GLU A 251 11.50 -2.66 -23.71
C GLU A 251 12.10 -3.00 -22.34
N ARG A 252 12.77 -4.16 -22.21
CA ARG A 252 13.40 -4.59 -20.95
C ARG A 252 14.64 -3.79 -20.65
N HIS A 253 14.64 -3.11 -19.51
CA HIS A 253 15.75 -2.30 -19.09
C HIS A 253 16.73 -3.09 -18.21
N SER A 254 18.03 -2.88 -18.44
CA SER A 254 19.10 -3.42 -17.58
C SER A 254 19.35 -2.59 -16.32
N GLY A 255 18.44 -1.69 -15.96
CA GLY A 255 18.53 -0.87 -14.75
C GLY A 255 18.71 -1.78 -13.52
N GLY A 256 19.91 -1.78 -12.92
CA GLY A 256 20.24 -2.69 -11.85
C GLY A 256 19.71 -2.21 -10.49
N LEU A 257 19.67 -3.14 -9.52
CA LEU A 257 19.38 -2.85 -8.11
C LEU A 257 20.26 -1.69 -7.57
N ALA A 258 21.49 -1.58 -8.05
CA ALA A 258 22.43 -0.51 -7.67
C ALA A 258 21.92 0.89 -8.04
N ASP A 259 21.30 1.05 -9.21
CA ASP A 259 20.77 2.34 -9.67
C ASP A 259 19.50 2.71 -8.89
N ALA A 260 18.65 1.73 -8.58
CA ALA A 260 17.50 1.94 -7.70
C ALA A 260 17.94 2.38 -6.29
N LEU A 261 18.94 1.71 -5.71
CA LEU A 261 19.50 2.07 -4.40
C LEU A 261 20.17 3.45 -4.40
N ARG A 262 20.86 3.82 -5.48
CA ARG A 262 21.45 5.17 -5.64
C ARG A 262 20.37 6.24 -5.67
N THR A 263 19.30 6.02 -6.43
CA THR A 263 18.14 6.92 -6.48
C THR A 263 17.49 7.05 -5.11
N MET A 264 17.25 5.93 -4.41
CA MET A 264 16.67 5.92 -3.06
C MET A 264 17.53 6.69 -2.06
N ARG A 265 18.87 6.53 -2.13
CA ARG A 265 19.79 7.32 -1.30
C ARG A 265 19.71 8.81 -1.59
N GLY A 266 19.56 9.20 -2.86
CA GLY A 266 19.33 10.60 -3.26
C GLY A 266 18.05 11.17 -2.69
N LEU A 267 16.95 10.39 -2.68
CA LEU A 267 15.67 10.80 -2.10
C LEU A 267 15.75 11.05 -0.59
N LEU A 268 16.55 10.27 0.15
CA LEU A 268 16.76 10.45 1.59
C LEU A 268 17.51 11.75 1.93
N ALA A 269 18.19 12.37 0.98
CA ALA A 269 18.84 13.67 1.16
C ALA A 269 17.82 14.83 1.22
N ASP A 270 16.62 14.68 0.63
CA ASP A 270 15.52 15.63 0.81
C ASP A 270 14.93 15.46 2.22
N ARG A 271 15.22 16.46 3.07
CA ARG A 271 14.78 16.51 4.47
C ARG A 271 13.28 16.34 4.62
N VAL A 272 12.47 16.91 3.73
CA VAL A 272 11.01 16.90 3.84
C VAL A 272 10.46 15.55 3.37
N PHE A 273 11.00 14.99 2.30
CA PHE A 273 10.70 13.62 1.90
C PHE A 273 11.04 12.63 3.03
N ALA A 274 12.26 12.72 3.60
CA ALA A 274 12.67 11.90 4.72
C ALA A 274 11.76 12.07 5.94
N GLY A 275 11.27 13.29 6.19
CA GLY A 275 10.30 13.58 7.25
C GLY A 275 8.98 12.83 7.09
N TYR A 276 8.36 12.87 5.90
CA TYR A 276 7.13 12.13 5.62
C TYR A 276 7.35 10.61 5.60
N LEU A 277 8.49 10.16 5.07
CA LEU A 277 8.86 8.75 5.08
C LEU A 277 8.99 8.21 6.51
N ILE A 278 9.71 8.92 7.39
CA ILE A 278 9.90 8.54 8.80
C ILE A 278 8.57 8.61 9.54
N ALA A 279 7.78 9.68 9.38
CA ALA A 279 6.47 9.81 9.99
C ALA A 279 5.53 8.67 9.58
N GLY A 280 5.46 8.33 8.29
CA GLY A 280 4.66 7.23 7.78
C GLY A 280 5.15 5.85 8.26
N SER A 281 6.48 5.66 8.37
CA SER A 281 7.06 4.40 8.84
C SER A 281 6.81 4.15 10.32
N PHE A 282 6.93 5.17 11.16
CA PHE A 282 6.60 5.04 12.58
C PHE A 282 5.09 4.97 12.84
N ALA A 283 4.25 5.65 12.05
CA ALA A 283 2.81 5.43 12.07
C ALA A 283 2.47 3.97 11.73
N PHE A 284 3.13 3.38 10.73
CA PHE A 284 2.97 1.96 10.41
C PHE A 284 3.46 1.04 11.56
N ALA A 285 4.54 1.41 12.27
CA ALA A 285 4.99 0.66 13.45
C ALA A 285 3.94 0.66 14.58
N ALA A 286 3.25 1.79 14.82
CA ALA A 286 2.15 1.86 15.78
C ALA A 286 0.96 0.97 15.36
N LEU A 287 0.62 0.96 14.07
CA LEU A 287 -0.38 0.06 13.51
C LEU A 287 0.06 -1.41 13.67
N PHE A 288 1.30 -1.72 13.31
CA PHE A 288 1.76 -3.10 13.30
C PHE A 288 2.00 -3.66 14.72
N SER A 289 2.31 -2.81 15.69
CA SER A 289 2.34 -3.21 17.11
C SER A 289 0.94 -3.65 17.60
N TYR A 290 -0.14 -3.00 17.14
CA TYR A 290 -1.50 -3.48 17.34
C TYR A 290 -1.71 -4.85 16.67
N VAL A 291 -1.33 -4.97 15.40
CA VAL A 291 -1.50 -6.22 14.63
C VAL A 291 -0.82 -7.39 15.33
N ALA A 292 0.42 -7.21 15.81
CA ALA A 292 1.20 -8.27 16.43
C ALA A 292 0.76 -8.64 17.86
N ALA A 293 0.32 -7.65 18.66
CA ALA A 293 -0.02 -7.85 20.06
C ALA A 293 -1.49 -8.20 20.28
N SER A 294 -2.41 -7.67 19.48
CA SER A 294 -3.84 -7.81 19.74
C SER A 294 -4.37 -9.23 19.82
N PRO A 295 -3.85 -10.25 19.09
CA PRO A 295 -4.28 -11.64 19.29
C PRO A 295 -4.05 -12.12 20.72
N PHE A 296 -2.87 -11.86 21.27
CA PHE A 296 -2.52 -12.26 22.65
C PHE A 296 -3.29 -11.43 23.68
N VAL A 297 -3.37 -10.11 23.47
CA VAL A 297 -4.12 -9.24 24.38
C VAL A 297 -5.58 -9.66 24.46
N VAL A 298 -6.25 -9.84 23.33
CA VAL A 298 -7.69 -10.13 23.29
C VAL A 298 -7.98 -11.58 23.72
N GLN A 299 -7.16 -12.55 23.30
CA GLN A 299 -7.44 -13.96 23.56
C GLN A 299 -6.87 -14.44 24.90
N GLU A 300 -5.61 -14.09 25.26
CA GLU A 300 -4.96 -14.59 26.46
C GLU A 300 -5.26 -13.72 27.71
N ILE A 301 -5.22 -12.37 27.56
CA ILE A 301 -5.46 -11.48 28.72
C ILE A 301 -6.95 -11.36 29.02
N TYR A 302 -7.78 -11.17 27.96
CA TYR A 302 -9.24 -11.01 28.14
C TYR A 302 -10.04 -12.30 27.94
N GLY A 303 -9.41 -13.45 27.62
CA GLY A 303 -10.06 -14.73 27.48
C GLY A 303 -11.07 -14.83 26.33
N ALA A 304 -10.96 -13.98 25.32
CA ALA A 304 -11.89 -13.96 24.21
C ALA A 304 -11.57 -15.05 23.18
N SER A 305 -12.58 -15.55 22.45
CA SER A 305 -12.38 -16.52 21.39
C SER A 305 -11.66 -15.92 20.17
N PRO A 306 -11.00 -16.76 19.32
CA PRO A 306 -10.42 -16.32 18.05
C PRO A 306 -11.44 -15.63 17.14
N GLN A 307 -12.72 -16.00 17.21
CA GLN A 307 -13.80 -15.39 16.45
C GLN A 307 -14.14 -13.99 16.98
N THR A 308 -14.17 -13.81 18.30
CA THR A 308 -14.37 -12.50 18.94
C THR A 308 -13.21 -11.57 18.59
N PHE A 309 -11.97 -12.04 18.67
CA PHE A 309 -10.80 -11.32 18.20
C PHE A 309 -10.96 -10.88 16.75
N SER A 310 -11.32 -11.79 15.85
CA SER A 310 -11.49 -11.51 14.41
C SER A 310 -12.55 -10.45 14.15
N LEU A 311 -13.66 -10.47 14.90
CA LEU A 311 -14.71 -9.45 14.84
C LEU A 311 -14.21 -8.07 15.30
N LEU A 312 -13.50 -8.00 16.41
CA LEU A 312 -12.91 -6.76 16.92
C LEU A 312 -11.90 -6.19 15.93
N PHE A 313 -11.04 -7.06 15.37
CA PHE A 313 -10.08 -6.65 14.35
C PHE A 313 -10.78 -6.13 13.09
N MET A 314 -11.86 -6.76 12.66
CA MET A 314 -12.69 -6.31 11.53
C MET A 314 -13.27 -4.91 11.80
N VAL A 315 -13.84 -4.67 12.99
CA VAL A 315 -14.39 -3.35 13.36
C VAL A 315 -13.30 -2.26 13.33
N ASN A 316 -12.13 -2.55 13.88
CA ASN A 316 -10.99 -1.64 13.87
C ASN A 316 -10.50 -1.35 12.43
N SER A 317 -10.46 -2.38 11.59
CA SER A 317 -10.08 -2.24 10.19
C SER A 317 -11.12 -1.45 9.38
N ILE A 318 -12.42 -1.61 9.69
CA ILE A 318 -13.48 -0.77 9.11
C ILE A 318 -13.27 0.70 9.51
N GLY A 319 -12.91 0.99 10.75
CA GLY A 319 -12.55 2.34 11.20
C GLY A 319 -11.42 2.94 10.37
N LEU A 320 -10.32 2.20 10.22
CA LEU A 320 -9.17 2.58 9.37
C LEU A 320 -9.60 2.93 7.93
N VAL A 321 -10.36 2.02 7.31
CA VAL A 321 -10.82 2.18 5.90
C VAL A 321 -11.82 3.32 5.77
N ALA A 322 -12.78 3.44 6.68
CA ALA A 322 -13.80 4.48 6.66
C ALA A 322 -13.19 5.89 6.75
N PHE A 323 -12.25 6.09 7.67
CA PHE A 323 -11.55 7.37 7.81
C PHE A 323 -10.59 7.62 6.64
N GLY A 324 -9.96 6.58 6.07
CA GLY A 324 -9.21 6.69 4.83
C GLY A 324 -10.08 7.10 3.63
N GLN A 325 -11.30 6.56 3.50
CA GLN A 325 -12.27 6.95 2.47
C GLN A 325 -12.81 8.36 2.72
N LEU A 326 -13.10 8.73 3.97
CA LEU A 326 -13.48 10.09 4.36
C LEU A 326 -12.40 11.09 3.94
N ASN A 327 -11.14 10.76 4.22
CA ASN A 327 -10.00 11.57 3.77
C ASN A 327 -10.01 11.73 2.26
N GLY A 328 -10.00 10.64 1.49
CA GLY A 328 -9.89 10.69 0.03
C GLY A 328 -11.07 11.35 -0.68
N LYS A 329 -12.31 11.17 -0.18
CA LYS A 329 -13.53 11.66 -0.84
C LYS A 329 -13.98 13.05 -0.37
N VAL A 330 -13.67 13.42 0.88
CA VAL A 330 -14.23 14.62 1.52
C VAL A 330 -13.16 15.64 1.87
N LEU A 331 -12.03 15.21 2.44
CA LEU A 331 -11.03 16.14 2.98
C LEU A 331 -10.00 16.59 1.94
N VAL A 332 -9.58 15.67 1.04
CA VAL A 332 -8.63 16.01 -0.04
C VAL A 332 -9.21 17.10 -0.93
N GLY A 333 -8.43 18.16 -1.17
CA GLY A 333 -8.84 19.35 -1.93
C GLY A 333 -9.62 20.39 -1.12
N ARG A 334 -10.11 20.06 0.10
CA ARG A 334 -10.80 21.02 0.99
C ARG A 334 -9.95 21.43 2.19
N VAL A 335 -9.11 20.51 2.67
CA VAL A 335 -8.24 20.73 3.81
C VAL A 335 -6.80 20.40 3.40
N PRO A 336 -5.80 21.22 3.76
CA PRO A 336 -4.40 20.91 3.52
C PRO A 336 -4.02 19.54 4.09
N LEU A 337 -3.33 18.71 3.30
CA LEU A 337 -2.97 17.34 3.67
C LEU A 337 -2.18 17.28 4.99
N ASP A 338 -1.32 18.28 5.25
CA ASP A 338 -0.55 18.37 6.51
C ASP A 338 -1.43 18.59 7.73
N ARG A 339 -2.54 19.32 7.59
CA ARG A 339 -3.49 19.49 8.71
C ARG A 339 -4.23 18.20 9.00
N VAL A 340 -4.62 17.46 7.97
CA VAL A 340 -5.27 16.15 8.10
C VAL A 340 -4.31 15.15 8.72
N LEU A 341 -3.04 15.13 8.26
CA LEU A 341 -1.97 14.31 8.82
C LEU A 341 -1.75 14.62 10.31
N GLY A 342 -1.61 15.90 10.66
CA GLY A 342 -1.45 16.36 12.04
C GLY A 342 -2.63 15.98 12.94
N PHE A 343 -3.87 16.13 12.44
CA PHE A 343 -5.07 15.72 13.17
C PHE A 343 -5.10 14.19 13.39
N GLY A 344 -4.79 13.39 12.34
CA GLY A 344 -4.70 11.93 12.45
C GLY A 344 -3.67 11.48 13.49
N LEU A 345 -2.46 12.07 13.48
CA LEU A 345 -1.42 11.81 14.48
C LEU A 345 -1.88 12.19 15.89
N SER A 346 -2.53 13.34 16.06
CA SER A 346 -3.03 13.80 17.36
C SER A 346 -4.13 12.88 17.89
N MET A 347 -5.08 12.47 17.05
CA MET A 347 -6.15 11.54 17.39
C MET A 347 -5.61 10.17 17.81
N SER A 348 -4.69 9.61 17.02
CA SER A 348 -4.05 8.34 17.36
C SER A 348 -3.15 8.44 18.59
N GLY A 349 -2.44 9.56 18.77
CA GLY A 349 -1.62 9.82 19.93
C GLY A 349 -2.44 9.91 21.23
N ALA A 350 -3.55 10.64 21.21
CA ALA A 350 -4.48 10.71 22.34
C ALA A 350 -5.07 9.33 22.69
N ALA A 351 -5.45 8.55 21.67
CA ALA A 351 -5.91 7.17 21.88
C ALA A 351 -4.81 6.28 22.47
N ALA A 352 -3.55 6.40 22.02
CA ALA A 352 -2.43 5.63 22.57
C ALA A 352 -2.14 6.00 24.04
N VAL A 353 -2.26 7.29 24.43
CA VAL A 353 -2.18 7.71 25.83
C VAL A 353 -3.30 7.09 26.65
N ALA A 354 -4.54 7.14 26.15
CA ALA A 354 -5.69 6.53 26.83
C ALA A 354 -5.50 5.01 27.00
N LEU A 355 -5.04 4.32 25.95
CA LEU A 355 -4.73 2.89 26.00
C LEU A 355 -3.62 2.57 27.03
N LEU A 356 -2.58 3.39 27.11
CA LEU A 356 -1.53 3.22 28.10
C LEU A 356 -2.08 3.38 29.52
N LEU A 357 -2.90 4.39 29.77
CA LEU A 357 -3.54 4.59 31.07
C LEU A 357 -4.49 3.45 31.44
N MET A 358 -5.26 2.92 30.46
CA MET A 358 -6.16 1.77 30.68
C MET A 358 -5.39 0.49 30.99
N THR A 359 -4.25 0.26 30.35
CA THR A 359 -3.47 -0.97 30.51
C THR A 359 -2.49 -0.92 31.67
N SER A 360 -2.13 0.26 32.17
CA SER A 360 -1.19 0.44 33.28
C SER A 360 -1.78 0.13 34.67
N GLY A 361 -3.09 -0.15 34.76
CA GLY A 361 -3.76 -0.43 36.01
C GLY A 361 -4.17 0.81 36.83
N VAL A 362 -3.91 2.04 36.33
CA VAL A 362 -4.32 3.30 37.03
C VAL A 362 -5.82 3.35 37.28
N PHE A 363 -6.63 2.80 36.38
CA PHE A 363 -8.09 2.71 36.51
C PHE A 363 -8.58 1.33 36.99
N GLY A 364 -7.68 0.51 37.56
CA GLY A 364 -8.00 -0.88 37.87
C GLY A 364 -8.10 -1.75 36.61
N HIS A 365 -8.87 -2.84 36.72
CA HIS A 365 -9.06 -3.76 35.58
C HIS A 365 -10.10 -3.19 34.61
N VAL A 366 -9.63 -2.67 33.47
CA VAL A 366 -10.48 -2.15 32.40
C VAL A 366 -10.95 -3.31 31.50
N GLY A 367 -12.25 -3.38 31.24
CA GLY A 367 -12.83 -4.42 30.38
C GLY A 367 -12.40 -4.34 28.90
N LEU A 368 -12.72 -5.39 28.13
CA LEU A 368 -12.38 -5.50 26.71
C LEU A 368 -13.01 -4.39 25.84
N VAL A 369 -14.24 -3.94 26.16
CA VAL A 369 -14.96 -2.94 25.34
C VAL A 369 -14.27 -1.58 25.31
N PRO A 370 -13.90 -0.94 26.45
CA PRO A 370 -13.15 0.30 26.43
C PRO A 370 -11.81 0.20 25.69
N LEU A 371 -11.09 -0.92 25.87
CA LEU A 371 -9.84 -1.18 25.14
C LEU A 371 -10.09 -1.22 23.63
N ALA A 372 -11.12 -1.96 23.18
CA ALA A 372 -11.49 -2.07 21.77
C ALA A 372 -11.87 -0.73 21.16
N VAL A 373 -12.58 0.13 21.90
CA VAL A 373 -12.91 1.49 21.49
C VAL A 373 -11.65 2.35 21.34
N GLY A 374 -10.72 2.29 22.30
CA GLY A 374 -9.43 2.99 22.21
C GLY A 374 -8.62 2.56 20.97
N LEU A 375 -8.55 1.25 20.70
CA LEU A 375 -7.91 0.70 19.52
C LEU A 375 -8.61 1.14 18.23
N CYS A 376 -9.94 1.17 18.20
CA CYS A 376 -10.72 1.64 17.06
C CYS A 376 -10.44 3.12 16.73
N VAL A 377 -10.36 3.98 17.74
CA VAL A 377 -10.00 5.40 17.58
C VAL A 377 -8.58 5.54 17.05
N LEU A 378 -7.62 4.79 17.61
CA LEU A 378 -6.23 4.78 17.12
C LEU A 378 -6.16 4.39 15.67
N MET A 379 -6.80 3.27 15.27
CA MET A 379 -6.81 2.77 13.90
C MET A 379 -7.51 3.73 12.93
N SER A 380 -8.58 4.38 13.36
CA SER A 380 -9.27 5.41 12.57
C SER A 380 -8.35 6.60 12.26
N GLY A 381 -7.54 7.04 13.24
CA GLY A 381 -6.52 8.07 13.04
C GLY A 381 -5.42 7.67 12.06
N MET A 382 -5.06 6.37 12.02
CA MET A 382 -4.13 5.84 11.01
C MET A 382 -4.70 5.96 9.58
N GLY A 383 -6.02 5.81 9.41
CA GLY A 383 -6.71 6.03 8.15
C GLY A 383 -6.56 7.46 7.60
N LEU A 384 -6.37 8.45 8.47
CA LEU A 384 -6.03 9.82 8.09
C LEU A 384 -4.52 10.02 7.91
N THR A 385 -3.71 9.40 8.74
CA THR A 385 -2.26 9.64 8.81
C THR A 385 -1.53 9.05 7.61
N MET A 386 -1.69 7.75 7.35
CA MET A 386 -0.85 7.03 6.38
C MET A 386 -1.04 7.49 4.93
N PRO A 387 -2.27 7.67 4.40
CA PRO A 387 -2.45 8.13 3.03
C PRO A 387 -1.86 9.52 2.80
N ASN A 388 -1.98 10.43 3.77
CA ASN A 388 -1.48 11.79 3.65
C ASN A 388 0.05 11.84 3.72
N ALA A 389 0.69 11.08 4.62
CA ALA A 389 2.15 10.98 4.68
C ALA A 389 2.73 10.44 3.37
N ASN A 390 2.15 9.35 2.83
CA ASN A 390 2.58 8.76 1.57
C ASN A 390 2.36 9.71 0.39
N SER A 391 1.21 10.39 0.32
CA SER A 391 0.91 11.34 -0.75
C SER A 391 1.87 12.52 -0.75
N GLN A 392 2.12 13.13 0.41
CA GLN A 392 3.06 14.25 0.56
C GLN A 392 4.49 13.86 0.17
N ALA A 393 4.94 12.65 0.54
CA ALA A 393 6.24 12.14 0.13
C ALA A 393 6.32 11.98 -1.41
N LEU A 394 5.31 11.34 -2.03
CA LEU A 394 5.29 11.07 -3.48
C LEU A 394 5.15 12.34 -4.32
N MET A 395 4.38 13.34 -3.86
CA MET A 395 4.24 14.63 -4.56
C MET A 395 5.56 15.39 -4.68
N ARG A 396 6.54 15.13 -3.79
CA ARG A 396 7.88 15.74 -3.85
C ARG A 396 8.83 15.05 -4.82
N THR A 397 8.49 13.86 -5.29
CA THR A 397 9.39 13.02 -6.09
C THR A 397 8.77 12.54 -7.40
N PRO A 398 8.17 13.43 -8.23
CA PRO A 398 7.48 13.03 -9.46
C PRO A 398 8.41 12.34 -10.46
N HIS A 399 9.70 12.73 -10.48
CA HIS A 399 10.74 12.17 -11.34
C HIS A 399 11.24 10.78 -10.90
N ALA A 400 10.95 10.34 -9.67
CA ALA A 400 11.42 9.07 -9.10
C ALA A 400 10.31 8.33 -8.32
N ALA A 401 9.05 8.49 -8.73
CA ALA A 401 7.87 7.99 -8.01
C ALA A 401 7.91 6.46 -7.74
N GLY A 402 8.50 5.68 -8.65
CA GLY A 402 8.68 4.23 -8.46
C GLY A 402 9.63 3.91 -7.31
N SER A 403 10.84 4.52 -7.30
CA SER A 403 11.83 4.35 -6.23
C SER A 403 11.33 4.91 -4.90
N ALA A 404 10.62 6.04 -4.92
CA ALA A 404 10.00 6.63 -3.73
C ALA A 404 8.94 5.71 -3.12
N SER A 405 8.05 5.14 -3.95
CA SER A 405 7.02 4.19 -3.49
C SER A 405 7.63 2.90 -2.92
N ALA A 406 8.69 2.37 -3.56
CA ALA A 406 9.41 1.21 -3.04
C ALA A 406 10.07 1.51 -1.69
N LEU A 407 10.70 2.69 -1.56
CA LEU A 407 11.34 3.12 -0.31
C LEU A 407 10.32 3.32 0.82
N LEU A 408 9.16 3.93 0.53
CA LEU A 408 8.05 4.07 1.49
C LEU A 408 7.55 2.71 1.98
N GLY A 409 7.26 1.78 1.08
CA GLY A 409 6.78 0.45 1.44
C GLY A 409 7.82 -0.36 2.22
N THR A 410 9.08 -0.36 1.76
CA THR A 410 10.17 -1.07 2.43
C THR A 410 10.43 -0.53 3.83
N SER A 411 10.50 0.80 4.01
CA SER A 411 10.76 1.41 5.32
C SER A 411 9.62 1.15 6.30
N GLN A 412 8.36 1.20 5.85
CA GLN A 412 7.20 0.86 6.67
C GLN A 412 7.26 -0.59 7.17
N PHE A 413 7.50 -1.54 6.28
CA PHE A 413 7.60 -2.95 6.68
C PHE A 413 8.81 -3.23 7.55
N LEU A 414 9.95 -2.59 7.29
CA LEU A 414 11.15 -2.76 8.10
C LEU A 414 10.93 -2.24 9.54
N VAL A 415 10.38 -1.04 9.69
CA VAL A 415 10.10 -0.45 11.02
C VAL A 415 9.00 -1.23 11.73
N GLY A 416 7.96 -1.69 11.01
CA GLY A 416 6.93 -2.59 11.53
C GLY A 416 7.49 -3.93 12.00
N ALA A 417 8.45 -4.50 11.25
CA ALA A 417 9.13 -5.74 11.62
C ALA A 417 9.91 -5.60 12.93
N VAL A 418 10.56 -4.45 13.16
CA VAL A 418 11.25 -4.16 14.43
C VAL A 418 10.25 -3.95 15.57
N ALA A 419 9.11 -3.30 15.32
CA ALA A 419 8.10 -3.03 16.35
C ALA A 419 7.39 -4.31 16.83
N SER A 420 7.23 -5.31 15.97
CA SER A 420 6.48 -6.55 16.27
C SER A 420 6.99 -7.30 17.49
N PRO A 421 8.28 -7.69 17.63
CA PRO A 421 8.74 -8.43 18.80
C PRO A 421 8.78 -7.57 20.08
N LEU A 422 8.89 -6.25 19.97
CA LEU A 422 8.96 -5.36 21.14
C LEU A 422 7.68 -5.40 21.98
N VAL A 423 6.53 -5.71 21.38
CA VAL A 423 5.26 -5.80 22.11
C VAL A 423 5.14 -7.06 22.97
N GLY A 424 5.94 -8.10 22.69
CA GLY A 424 5.95 -9.36 23.45
C GLY A 424 7.02 -9.45 24.54
N VAL A 425 7.93 -8.47 24.67
CA VAL A 425 9.10 -8.54 25.55
C VAL A 425 8.72 -8.67 27.04
N ALA A 426 7.61 -8.07 27.48
CA ALA A 426 7.16 -8.16 28.88
C ALA A 426 6.22 -9.37 29.15
N GLY A 427 6.10 -10.32 28.22
CA GLY A 427 5.30 -11.52 28.35
C GLY A 427 3.81 -11.31 28.00
N GLU A 428 3.01 -12.36 28.23
CA GLU A 428 1.63 -12.47 27.78
C GLU A 428 0.60 -11.92 28.77
N ARG A 429 1.05 -11.46 29.95
CA ARG A 429 0.17 -11.09 31.07
C ARG A 429 -0.21 -9.61 31.11
N THR A 430 0.34 -8.80 30.23
CA THR A 430 0.10 -7.35 30.24
C THR A 430 0.04 -6.75 28.83
N ALA A 431 -0.89 -5.84 28.60
CA ALA A 431 -1.02 -5.09 27.37
C ALA A 431 -0.19 -3.78 27.35
N VAL A 432 0.52 -3.47 28.45
CA VAL A 432 1.34 -2.25 28.57
C VAL A 432 2.39 -2.11 27.48
N PRO A 433 3.16 -3.16 27.10
CA PRO A 433 4.17 -3.02 26.04
C PRO A 433 3.57 -2.62 24.70
N MET A 434 2.39 -3.16 24.35
CA MET A 434 1.68 -2.75 23.12
C MET A 434 1.40 -1.25 23.14
N ALA A 435 0.80 -0.73 24.22
CA ALA A 435 0.46 0.69 24.35
C ALA A 435 1.71 1.60 24.38
N LEU A 436 2.81 1.16 25.01
CA LEU A 436 4.09 1.89 25.04
C LEU A 436 4.72 1.96 23.65
N VAL A 437 4.77 0.85 22.90
CA VAL A 437 5.32 0.83 21.54
C VAL A 437 4.47 1.70 20.62
N GLN A 438 3.14 1.64 20.72
CA GLN A 438 2.23 2.51 19.96
C GLN A 438 2.48 3.99 20.26
N LEU A 439 2.52 4.38 21.54
CA LEU A 439 2.74 5.76 21.93
C LEU A 439 4.12 6.26 21.50
N SER A 440 5.18 5.46 21.73
CA SER A 440 6.54 5.82 21.35
C SER A 440 6.68 6.00 19.83
N ALA A 441 6.11 5.09 19.05
CA ALA A 441 6.12 5.19 17.60
C ALA A 441 5.36 6.43 17.11
N LEU A 442 4.18 6.74 17.67
CA LEU A 442 3.42 7.93 17.32
C LEU A 442 4.12 9.23 17.70
N LEU A 443 4.82 9.26 18.84
CA LEU A 443 5.65 10.41 19.23
C LEU A 443 6.80 10.61 18.24
N LEU A 444 7.50 9.54 17.83
CA LEU A 444 8.55 9.62 16.82
C LEU A 444 8.01 10.06 15.45
N ALA A 445 6.83 9.58 15.06
CA ALA A 445 6.14 10.04 13.85
C ALA A 445 5.81 11.54 13.91
N ALA A 446 5.29 12.01 15.03
CA ALA A 446 4.97 13.42 15.26
C ALA A 446 6.24 14.30 15.29
N LEU A 447 7.30 13.85 15.95
CA LEU A 447 8.59 14.55 15.98
C LEU A 447 9.20 14.67 14.58
N ALA A 448 9.15 13.61 13.76
CA ALA A 448 9.61 13.64 12.38
C ALA A 448 8.77 14.62 11.54
N PHE A 449 7.46 14.57 11.66
CA PHE A 449 6.54 15.47 10.95
C PHE A 449 6.78 16.94 11.33
N VAL A 450 6.81 17.25 12.62
CA VAL A 450 7.01 18.62 13.13
C VAL A 450 8.44 19.11 12.85
N GLY A 451 9.44 18.29 13.13
CA GLY A 451 10.86 18.66 13.06
C GLY A 451 11.41 18.76 11.64
N LEU A 452 11.06 17.78 10.77
CA LEU A 452 11.63 17.69 9.42
C LEU A 452 10.72 18.34 8.36
N CYS A 453 9.41 18.10 8.38
CA CYS A 453 8.49 18.64 7.37
C CYS A 453 8.18 20.13 7.61
N ARG A 454 8.17 20.60 8.86
CA ARG A 454 7.86 22.00 9.24
C ARG A 454 6.61 22.55 8.53
N PRO A 455 5.44 21.94 8.71
CA PRO A 455 4.23 22.23 7.93
C PRO A 455 3.72 23.68 8.05
N TRP A 456 4.21 24.44 9.05
CA TRP A 456 3.89 25.86 9.27
C TRP A 456 4.75 26.84 8.44
N ARG A 457 5.89 26.39 7.86
CA ARG A 457 6.78 27.25 7.04
C ARG A 457 6.46 27.23 5.55
N ALA A 458 5.59 26.35 5.10
CA ALA A 458 5.20 26.21 3.70
C ALA A 458 4.12 27.24 3.25
N ARG A 459 4.08 28.42 3.88
CA ARG A 459 3.07 29.47 3.59
C ARG A 459 3.64 30.71 2.89
N ASP A 460 4.91 30.66 2.49
CA ASP A 460 5.52 31.77 1.73
C ASP A 460 5.71 31.40 0.25
#